data_a3795f78913abd7d86504d7261f68316
#
_entry.id   a3795f78913abd7d86504d7261f68316
#
_cell.length_a   1.000
_cell.length_b   1.000
_cell.length_c   1.000
_cell.angle_alpha   90.00
_cell.angle_beta   90.00
_cell.angle_gamma   90.00
#
_symmetry.space_group_name_H-M   'P 1'
#
loop_
_entity.id
_entity.type
_entity.pdbx_description
1 polymer ?
#
loop_
_entity_poly.entity_id
_entity_poly.type
_entity_poly.pdbx_seq_one_letter_code
_entity_poly.pdbx_strand_id
1 'polypeptide(L)'
;MVGGEKTYRFCPRYPKLQLASIQDMARDSQKYFYAIDMIHPDYNLVKDGEDAAIRSYDLKAIEEDGNLQHCASVYDFMNDRIGFDFSVRGPRIVNFPDILQYDYIPLASTLDILLDIFSQAMGAPVEMEFAVNRENKEWKFYVLQIKPLIKNEYHMDTVSYTHLTLPTNS
;
A
#
# COMPACT_ATOMS: atom_id res chain seq x y z
N MET A 1 -6.83 8.41 5.63
CA MET A 1 -6.38 6.99 5.70
C MET A 1 -7.64 6.14 5.73
N VAL A 2 -7.93 5.44 4.68
CA VAL A 2 -8.99 4.44 4.73
C VAL A 2 -8.35 3.19 5.31
N GLY A 3 -8.38 3.07 6.63
CA GLY A 3 -7.81 1.96 7.35
C GLY A 3 -8.62 0.69 7.13
N GLY A 4 -8.27 -0.09 6.13
CA GLY A 4 -8.70 -1.47 6.06
C GLY A 4 -7.81 -2.33 6.95
N GLU A 5 -8.39 -3.33 7.61
CA GLU A 5 -7.66 -4.25 8.49
C GLU A 5 -6.52 -5.01 7.77
N LYS A 6 -6.48 -4.99 6.43
CA LYS A 6 -5.52 -5.72 5.60
C LYS A 6 -4.86 -4.78 4.59
N THR A 7 -3.88 -4.02 5.06
CA THR A 7 -2.99 -3.24 4.19
C THR A 7 -1.63 -3.93 4.08
N TYR A 8 -0.97 -3.83 2.93
CA TYR A 8 0.39 -4.33 2.79
C TYR A 8 1.35 -3.48 3.62
N ARG A 9 2.20 -4.13 4.39
CA ARG A 9 3.19 -3.49 5.28
C ARG A 9 4.58 -3.92 4.88
N PHE A 10 5.51 -3.00 4.86
CA PHE A 10 6.91 -3.28 4.62
C PHE A 10 7.82 -2.37 5.44
N CYS A 11 9.07 -2.80 5.63
CA CYS A 11 10.09 -1.97 6.25
C CYS A 11 10.90 -1.28 5.15
N PRO A 12 10.96 0.06 5.08
CA PRO A 12 11.70 0.78 4.04
C PRO A 12 13.18 0.40 3.97
N ARG A 13 13.81 0.16 5.11
CA ARG A 13 15.22 -0.28 5.20
C ARG A 13 15.44 -1.69 4.67
N TYR A 14 14.42 -2.54 4.73
CA TYR A 14 14.46 -3.94 4.30
C TYR A 14 13.23 -4.31 3.46
N PRO A 15 13.04 -3.67 2.29
CA PRO A 15 11.79 -3.80 1.51
C PRO A 15 11.54 -5.22 0.98
N LYS A 16 12.60 -6.00 0.80
CA LYS A 16 12.55 -7.38 0.27
C LYS A 16 12.41 -8.45 1.36
N LEU A 17 12.36 -8.04 2.63
CA LEU A 17 12.23 -8.98 3.74
C LEU A 17 10.82 -9.57 3.77
N GLN A 18 10.71 -10.85 3.48
CA GLN A 18 9.47 -11.62 3.61
C GLN A 18 9.48 -12.35 4.97
N LEU A 19 8.53 -12.00 5.82
CA LEU A 19 8.36 -12.62 7.14
C LEU A 19 7.32 -13.74 7.16
N ALA A 20 6.54 -13.89 6.10
CA ALA A 20 5.46 -14.87 5.98
C ALA A 20 5.77 -15.89 4.87
N SER A 21 5.25 -17.11 5.04
CA SER A 21 5.27 -18.11 3.96
C SER A 21 4.42 -17.64 2.77
N ILE A 22 4.66 -18.22 1.59
CA ILE A 22 3.86 -17.93 0.38
C ILE A 22 2.38 -18.24 0.63
N GLN A 23 2.10 -19.36 1.29
CA GLN A 23 0.76 -19.79 1.63
C GLN A 23 0.07 -18.82 2.59
N ASP A 24 0.78 -18.31 3.59
CA ASP A 24 0.25 -17.30 4.52
C ASP A 24 -0.01 -15.99 3.80
N MET A 25 0.91 -15.55 2.93
CA MET A 25 0.70 -14.35 2.12
C MET A 25 -0.54 -14.47 1.21
N ALA A 26 -0.75 -15.64 0.60
CA ALA A 26 -1.91 -15.89 -0.26
C ALA A 26 -3.23 -15.93 0.53
N ARG A 27 -3.22 -16.53 1.73
CA ARG A 27 -4.39 -16.60 2.61
C ARG A 27 -4.77 -15.23 3.14
N ASP A 28 -3.78 -14.45 3.57
CA ASP A 28 -3.98 -13.22 4.30
C ASP A 28 -3.94 -11.98 3.38
N SER A 29 -3.75 -12.20 2.07
CA SER A 29 -3.76 -11.11 1.10
C SER A 29 -5.10 -10.37 1.07
N GLN A 30 -5.01 -9.10 0.77
CA GLN A 30 -6.14 -8.21 0.54
C GLN A 30 -7.04 -8.77 -0.58
N LYS A 31 -8.35 -8.76 -0.35
CA LYS A 31 -9.36 -9.22 -1.34
C LYS A 31 -10.23 -8.09 -1.85
N TYR A 32 -10.31 -7.02 -1.09
CA TYR A 32 -11.13 -5.85 -1.38
C TYR A 32 -10.27 -4.60 -1.32
N PHE A 33 -10.70 -3.58 -2.04
CA PHE A 33 -10.13 -2.24 -1.93
C PHE A 33 -11.24 -1.22 -1.71
N TYR A 34 -10.87 -0.04 -1.23
CA TYR A 34 -11.79 1.05 -1.02
C TYR A 34 -11.52 2.15 -2.04
N ALA A 35 -12.58 2.67 -2.63
CA ALA A 35 -12.52 3.80 -3.55
C ALA A 35 -13.62 4.81 -3.22
N ILE A 36 -13.40 6.05 -3.63
CA ILE A 36 -14.38 7.13 -3.52
C ILE A 36 -15.14 7.19 -4.84
N ASP A 37 -16.47 7.08 -4.79
CA ASP A 37 -17.31 7.33 -5.97
C ASP A 37 -17.42 8.84 -6.19
N MET A 38 -16.73 9.34 -7.20
CA MET A 38 -16.73 10.76 -7.55
C MET A 38 -17.78 11.14 -8.60
N ILE A 39 -18.44 10.15 -9.22
CA ILE A 39 -19.36 10.35 -10.34
C ILE A 39 -20.80 10.46 -9.86
N HIS A 40 -21.16 9.66 -8.86
CA HIS A 40 -22.53 9.60 -8.33
C HIS A 40 -22.54 9.95 -6.83
N PRO A 41 -22.39 11.24 -6.48
CA PRO A 41 -22.37 11.67 -5.09
C PRO A 41 -23.80 11.64 -4.50
N ASP A 42 -24.29 10.47 -4.11
CA ASP A 42 -25.56 10.30 -3.38
C ASP A 42 -25.42 10.69 -1.90
N TYR A 43 -24.25 11.16 -1.51
CA TYR A 43 -23.89 11.48 -0.13
C TYR A 43 -23.61 12.98 0.03
N ASN A 44 -23.85 13.45 1.24
CA ASN A 44 -23.50 14.80 1.65
C ASN A 44 -22.43 14.71 2.75
N LEU A 45 -21.17 15.02 2.41
CA LEU A 45 -20.04 14.89 3.33
C LEU A 45 -20.24 15.62 4.67
N VAL A 46 -21.00 16.73 4.67
CA VAL A 46 -21.28 17.50 5.90
C VAL A 46 -22.29 16.79 6.78
N LYS A 47 -23.27 16.08 6.21
CA LYS A 47 -24.34 15.40 6.96
C LYS A 47 -23.99 13.95 7.25
N ASP A 48 -23.36 13.26 6.29
CA ASP A 48 -23.20 11.81 6.28
C ASP A 48 -21.77 11.39 6.72
N GLY A 49 -20.85 12.36 6.81
CA GLY A 49 -19.47 12.14 7.17
C GLY A 49 -18.58 11.68 5.99
N GLU A 50 -17.27 11.64 6.22
CA GLU A 50 -16.28 11.31 5.17
C GLU A 50 -16.41 9.87 4.68
N ASP A 51 -16.81 8.94 5.55
CA ASP A 51 -16.94 7.52 5.23
C ASP A 51 -18.10 7.23 4.26
N ALA A 52 -19.07 8.13 4.16
CA ALA A 52 -20.23 7.98 3.27
C ALA A 52 -19.85 7.91 1.79
N ALA A 53 -18.72 8.52 1.42
CA ALA A 53 -18.17 8.51 0.06
C ALA A 53 -17.44 7.22 -0.30
N ILE A 54 -17.08 6.40 0.69
CA ILE A 54 -16.20 5.25 0.52
C ILE A 54 -17.04 4.02 0.12
N ARG A 55 -16.59 3.35 -0.93
CA ARG A 55 -17.18 2.09 -1.42
C ARG A 55 -16.12 0.99 -1.41
N SER A 56 -16.53 -0.22 -1.06
CA SER A 56 -15.67 -1.41 -1.10
C SER A 56 -15.91 -2.17 -2.40
N TYR A 57 -14.83 -2.50 -3.09
CA TYR A 57 -14.84 -3.26 -4.35
C TYR A 57 -13.96 -4.49 -4.23
N ASP A 58 -14.30 -5.55 -4.96
CA ASP A 58 -13.46 -6.74 -5.11
C ASP A 58 -12.24 -6.41 -5.97
N LEU A 59 -11.08 -7.01 -5.67
CA LEU A 59 -9.84 -6.83 -6.46
C LEU A 59 -10.02 -7.18 -7.94
N LYS A 60 -10.99 -8.01 -8.27
CA LYS A 60 -11.32 -8.36 -9.64
C LYS A 60 -11.66 -7.14 -10.49
N ALA A 61 -12.28 -6.10 -9.92
CA ALA A 61 -12.55 -4.86 -10.63
C ALA A 61 -11.26 -4.16 -11.10
N ILE A 62 -10.22 -4.12 -10.25
CA ILE A 62 -8.90 -3.57 -10.64
C ILE A 62 -8.18 -4.48 -11.64
N GLU A 63 -8.36 -5.80 -11.54
CA GLU A 63 -7.80 -6.74 -12.51
C GLU A 63 -8.40 -6.55 -13.90
N GLU A 64 -9.72 -6.35 -13.99
CA GLU A 64 -10.42 -6.06 -15.24
C GLU A 64 -9.98 -4.72 -15.85
N ASP A 65 -9.64 -3.73 -15.05
CA ASP A 65 -9.06 -2.45 -15.48
C ASP A 65 -7.59 -2.56 -15.92
N GLY A 66 -6.92 -3.72 -15.72
CA GLY A 66 -5.53 -3.94 -16.07
C GLY A 66 -4.51 -3.30 -15.14
N ASN A 67 -4.91 -2.74 -14.00
CA ASN A 67 -4.02 -2.05 -13.07
C ASN A 67 -3.46 -2.96 -11.96
N LEU A 68 -4.12 -4.07 -11.66
CA LEU A 68 -3.71 -4.97 -10.58
C LEU A 68 -2.33 -5.59 -10.82
N GLN A 69 -1.95 -5.82 -12.07
CA GLN A 69 -0.66 -6.42 -12.45
C GLN A 69 0.56 -5.63 -11.93
N HIS A 70 0.43 -4.32 -11.70
CA HIS A 70 1.51 -3.48 -11.18
C HIS A 70 1.63 -3.55 -9.65
N CYS A 71 0.60 -4.06 -8.98
CA CYS A 71 0.48 -4.04 -7.53
C CYS A 71 0.46 -5.44 -6.91
N ALA A 72 0.28 -6.49 -7.71
CA ALA A 72 0.07 -7.83 -7.19
C ALA A 72 0.89 -8.88 -7.95
N SER A 73 1.04 -10.01 -7.29
CA SER A 73 1.54 -11.27 -7.85
C SER A 73 0.44 -12.31 -7.83
N VAL A 74 0.66 -13.42 -8.54
CA VAL A 74 -0.25 -14.57 -8.57
C VAL A 74 0.42 -15.75 -7.86
N TYR A 75 -0.29 -16.40 -6.96
CA TYR A 75 0.16 -17.66 -6.40
C TYR A 75 -0.26 -18.83 -7.29
N ASP A 76 0.71 -19.47 -7.90
CA ASP A 76 0.54 -20.67 -8.72
C ASP A 76 0.59 -21.90 -7.82
N PHE A 77 -0.59 -22.45 -7.49
CA PHE A 77 -0.72 -23.65 -6.66
C PHE A 77 -0.07 -24.89 -7.27
N MET A 78 0.01 -24.98 -8.60
CA MET A 78 0.54 -26.18 -9.26
C MET A 78 2.05 -26.27 -9.10
N ASN A 79 2.72 -25.12 -9.05
CA ASN A 79 4.16 -25.02 -8.96
C ASN A 79 4.66 -24.50 -7.61
N ASP A 80 3.76 -24.26 -6.66
CA ASP A 80 4.03 -23.67 -5.33
C ASP A 80 4.95 -22.45 -5.40
N ARG A 81 4.62 -21.50 -6.27
CA ARG A 81 5.43 -20.31 -6.49
C ARG A 81 4.58 -19.05 -6.69
N ILE A 82 5.18 -17.90 -6.39
CA ILE A 82 4.65 -16.60 -6.77
C ILE A 82 5.17 -16.23 -8.16
N GLY A 83 4.28 -15.78 -9.04
CA GLY A 83 4.59 -15.33 -10.39
C GLY A 83 3.82 -14.07 -10.77
N PHE A 84 4.04 -13.61 -12.00
CA PHE A 84 3.43 -12.39 -12.56
C PHE A 84 2.54 -12.68 -13.75
N ASP A 85 2.29 -13.95 -14.04
CA ASP A 85 1.40 -14.38 -15.11
C ASP A 85 -0.05 -14.40 -14.60
N PHE A 86 -0.81 -13.37 -14.90
CA PHE A 86 -2.22 -13.24 -14.50
C PHE A 86 -3.16 -14.16 -15.26
N SER A 87 -2.69 -14.88 -16.28
CA SER A 87 -3.45 -15.95 -16.94
C SER A 87 -3.54 -17.23 -16.09
N VAL A 88 -2.62 -17.39 -15.13
CA VAL A 88 -2.60 -18.51 -14.19
C VAL A 88 -3.73 -18.37 -13.18
N ARG A 89 -4.46 -19.47 -12.95
CA ARG A 89 -5.49 -19.51 -11.90
C ARG A 89 -4.84 -19.62 -10.52
N GLY A 90 -5.10 -18.63 -9.66
CA GLY A 90 -4.59 -18.60 -8.30
C GLY A 90 -4.96 -17.32 -7.57
N PRO A 91 -4.80 -17.28 -6.25
CA PRO A 91 -5.02 -16.06 -5.48
C PRO A 91 -4.11 -14.94 -5.95
N ARG A 92 -4.65 -13.73 -5.96
CA ARG A 92 -3.88 -12.50 -6.17
C ARG A 92 -3.31 -12.07 -4.83
N ILE A 93 -2.01 -11.81 -4.80
CA ILE A 93 -1.29 -11.35 -3.60
C ILE A 93 -0.89 -9.91 -3.85
N VAL A 94 -1.52 -8.97 -3.15
CA VAL A 94 -1.17 -7.54 -3.22
C VAL A 94 0.10 -7.32 -2.42
N ASN A 95 1.25 -7.28 -3.09
CA ASN A 95 2.58 -7.18 -2.49
C ASN A 95 3.51 -6.17 -3.18
N PHE A 96 2.96 -5.38 -4.12
CA PHE A 96 3.65 -4.30 -4.83
C PHE A 96 5.04 -4.68 -5.40
N PRO A 97 5.16 -5.76 -6.17
CA PRO A 97 6.45 -6.31 -6.57
C PRO A 97 7.25 -5.35 -7.45
N ASP A 98 6.62 -4.63 -8.37
CA ASP A 98 7.29 -3.66 -9.24
C ASP A 98 8.04 -2.60 -8.43
N ILE A 99 7.46 -2.17 -7.32
CA ILE A 99 8.03 -1.13 -6.46
C ILE A 99 9.05 -1.72 -5.48
N LEU A 100 8.70 -2.81 -4.79
CA LEU A 100 9.48 -3.29 -3.65
C LEU A 100 10.55 -4.31 -4.03
N GLN A 101 10.37 -5.08 -5.11
CA GLN A 101 11.35 -6.05 -5.58
C GLN A 101 12.22 -5.53 -6.71
N TYR A 102 11.61 -4.80 -7.65
CA TYR A 102 12.27 -4.35 -8.88
C TYR A 102 12.65 -2.88 -8.89
N ASP A 103 12.35 -2.15 -7.80
CA ASP A 103 12.69 -0.72 -7.65
C ASP A 103 12.25 0.15 -8.84
N TYR A 104 11.07 -0.16 -9.43
CA TYR A 104 10.53 0.61 -10.55
C TYR A 104 10.39 2.11 -10.21
N ILE A 105 10.14 2.41 -8.93
CA ILE A 105 10.37 3.72 -8.32
C ILE A 105 11.21 3.51 -7.05
N PRO A 106 12.15 4.38 -6.71
CA PRO A 106 13.01 4.24 -5.53
C PRO A 106 12.26 4.60 -4.24
N LEU A 107 11.06 4.02 -4.04
CA LEU A 107 10.17 4.36 -2.94
C LEU A 107 10.79 4.02 -1.58
N ALA A 108 11.28 2.81 -1.43
CA ALA A 108 11.82 2.34 -0.16
C ALA A 108 13.01 3.17 0.32
N SER A 109 13.97 3.44 -0.56
CA SER A 109 15.15 4.26 -0.24
C SER A 109 14.77 5.73 0.01
N THR A 110 13.82 6.28 -0.74
CA THR A 110 13.31 7.63 -0.51
C THR A 110 12.67 7.75 0.88
N LEU A 111 11.84 6.78 1.26
CA LEU A 111 11.21 6.76 2.58
C LEU A 111 12.22 6.61 3.71
N ASP A 112 13.21 5.72 3.58
CA ASP A 112 14.26 5.54 4.60
C ASP A 112 15.01 6.85 4.85
N ILE A 113 15.42 7.55 3.79
CA ILE A 113 16.11 8.84 3.88
C ILE A 113 15.21 9.91 4.50
N LEU A 114 13.97 10.05 4.05
CA LEU A 114 13.07 11.08 4.55
C LEU A 114 12.71 10.87 6.01
N LEU A 115 12.44 9.63 6.42
CA LEU A 115 12.16 9.31 7.82
C LEU A 115 13.35 9.63 8.73
N ASP A 116 14.57 9.36 8.28
CA ASP A 116 15.79 9.71 9.03
C ASP A 116 15.94 11.24 9.14
N ILE A 117 15.78 11.99 8.05
CA ILE A 117 15.87 13.46 8.05
C ILE A 117 14.83 14.08 8.99
N PHE A 118 13.57 13.66 8.87
CA PHE A 118 12.49 14.23 9.68
C PHE A 118 12.59 13.82 11.15
N SER A 119 13.03 12.59 11.44
CA SER A 119 13.27 12.15 12.82
C SER A 119 14.40 12.95 13.49
N GLN A 120 15.47 13.26 12.76
CA GLN A 120 16.54 14.11 13.27
C GLN A 120 16.05 15.54 13.49
N ALA A 121 15.31 16.11 12.54
CA ALA A 121 14.79 17.47 12.64
C ALA A 121 13.80 17.65 13.79
N MET A 122 12.99 16.65 14.08
CA MET A 122 11.98 16.68 15.15
C MET A 122 12.50 16.16 16.49
N GLY A 123 13.69 15.59 16.54
CA GLY A 123 14.26 14.98 17.75
C GLY A 123 13.51 13.75 18.27
N ALA A 124 12.64 13.15 17.45
CA ALA A 124 11.81 12.00 17.78
C ALA A 124 11.49 11.17 16.51
N PRO A 125 11.18 9.87 16.65
CA PRO A 125 10.62 9.11 15.54
C PRO A 125 9.37 9.77 14.97
N VAL A 126 9.17 9.68 13.66
CA VAL A 126 8.06 10.35 12.98
C VAL A 126 7.17 9.36 12.25
N GLU A 127 5.91 9.74 12.11
CA GLU A 127 4.96 9.19 11.15
C GLU A 127 4.82 10.20 10.00
N MET A 128 4.85 9.71 8.77
CA MET A 128 4.74 10.54 7.58
C MET A 128 3.65 10.01 6.66
N GLU A 129 2.76 10.89 6.24
CA GLU A 129 1.81 10.61 5.16
C GLU A 129 2.37 11.17 3.84
N PHE A 130 2.25 10.39 2.78
CA PHE A 130 2.79 10.76 1.49
C PHE A 130 1.92 10.25 0.34
N ALA A 131 2.10 10.84 -0.83
CA ALA A 131 1.57 10.36 -2.09
C ALA A 131 2.68 10.31 -3.14
N VAL A 132 2.58 9.36 -4.06
CA VAL A 132 3.47 9.26 -5.22
C VAL A 132 2.61 9.26 -6.46
N ASN A 133 2.93 10.16 -7.40
CA ASN A 133 2.21 10.28 -8.66
C ASN A 133 3.19 10.25 -9.83
N ARG A 134 2.71 9.85 -11.00
CA ARG A 134 3.47 9.88 -12.25
C ARG A 134 2.94 10.98 -13.16
N GLU A 135 3.70 12.05 -13.30
CA GLU A 135 3.34 13.19 -14.13
C GLU A 135 4.39 13.37 -15.23
N ASN A 136 3.94 13.48 -16.48
CA ASN A 136 4.83 13.68 -17.64
C ASN A 136 5.99 12.66 -17.72
N LYS A 137 5.75 11.40 -17.37
CA LYS A 137 6.72 10.29 -17.28
C LYS A 137 7.73 10.42 -16.13
N GLU A 138 7.61 11.42 -15.29
CA GLU A 138 8.44 11.60 -14.09
C GLU A 138 7.66 11.19 -12.83
N TRP A 139 8.35 10.60 -11.86
CA TRP A 139 7.79 10.29 -10.57
C TRP A 139 7.91 11.50 -9.65
N LYS A 140 6.79 11.87 -9.03
CA LYS A 140 6.73 12.94 -8.03
C LYS A 140 6.31 12.38 -6.69
N PHE A 141 7.08 12.69 -5.68
CA PHE A 141 6.83 12.32 -4.29
C PHE A 141 6.33 13.54 -3.53
N TYR A 142 5.18 13.42 -2.88
CA TYR A 142 4.55 14.48 -2.11
C TYR A 142 4.48 14.08 -0.65
N VAL A 143 5.12 14.84 0.22
CA VAL A 143 4.91 14.71 1.67
C VAL A 143 3.66 15.48 2.03
N LEU A 144 2.66 14.80 2.56
CA LEU A 144 1.36 15.36 2.89
C LEU A 144 1.28 15.80 4.35
N GLN A 145 1.81 14.96 5.25
CA GLN A 145 1.81 15.24 6.68
C GLN A 145 3.02 14.57 7.34
N ILE A 146 3.55 15.25 8.37
CA ILE A 146 4.57 14.70 9.26
C ILE A 146 4.13 14.99 10.69
N LYS A 147 4.19 14.00 11.56
CA LYS A 147 3.90 14.14 12.98
C LYS A 147 4.84 13.27 13.81
N PRO A 148 5.16 13.65 15.06
CA PRO A 148 5.91 12.80 15.96
C PRO A 148 5.15 11.50 16.20
N LEU A 149 5.87 10.37 16.16
CA LEU A 149 5.32 9.07 16.54
C LEU A 149 5.27 9.00 18.06
N ILE A 150 4.08 9.20 18.63
CA ILE A 150 3.86 9.06 20.06
C ILE A 150 3.82 7.56 20.36
N LYS A 151 4.85 7.04 21.03
CA LYS A 151 4.83 5.68 21.56
C LYS A 151 3.86 5.64 22.73
N ASN A 152 2.69 5.05 22.56
CA ASN A 152 1.94 4.57 23.70
C ASN A 152 2.73 3.41 24.32
N GLU A 153 3.03 3.48 25.61
CA GLU A 153 3.94 2.60 26.36
C GLU A 153 3.54 1.11 26.40
N TYR A 154 2.56 0.67 25.61
CA TYR A 154 1.98 -0.68 25.70
C TYR A 154 2.31 -1.62 24.53
N HIS A 155 3.08 -1.21 23.52
CA HIS A 155 3.55 -2.14 22.48
C HIS A 155 5.02 -1.89 22.12
N MET A 156 5.88 -2.76 22.64
CA MET A 156 7.27 -2.88 22.21
C MET A 156 7.33 -3.66 20.90
N ASP A 157 7.08 -2.99 19.78
CA ASP A 157 7.53 -3.47 18.48
C ASP A 157 8.10 -2.30 17.68
N THR A 158 9.42 -2.19 17.73
CA THR A 158 10.22 -1.10 17.16
C THR A 158 10.49 -1.31 15.66
N VAL A 159 9.49 -1.67 14.87
CA VAL A 159 9.63 -1.70 13.42
C VAL A 159 8.71 -0.64 12.82
N SER A 160 9.32 0.37 12.19
CA SER A 160 8.55 1.34 11.41
C SER A 160 8.01 0.66 10.17
N TYR A 161 6.71 0.55 10.06
CA TYR A 161 6.02 0.00 8.88
C TYR A 161 5.41 1.10 8.05
N THR A 162 5.55 0.98 6.74
CA THR A 162 4.88 1.83 5.76
C THR A 162 3.72 1.07 5.14
N HIS A 163 2.58 1.71 5.02
CA HIS A 163 1.39 1.15 4.40
C HIS A 163 1.30 1.62 2.94
N LEU A 164 1.13 0.67 2.01
CA LEU A 164 0.84 0.96 0.62
C LEU A 164 -0.63 0.69 0.34
N THR A 165 -1.27 1.60 -0.37
CA THR A 165 -2.62 1.44 -0.89
C THR A 165 -2.60 1.31 -2.41
N LEU A 166 -3.64 0.72 -2.97
CA LEU A 166 -3.77 0.56 -4.40
C LEU A 166 -3.97 1.91 -5.09
N PRO A 167 -3.40 2.12 -6.29
CA PRO A 167 -3.67 3.31 -7.08
C PRO A 167 -5.14 3.36 -7.46
N THR A 168 -5.77 4.51 -7.31
CA THR A 168 -7.09 4.80 -7.83
C THR A 168 -6.92 5.57 -9.12
N ASN A 169 -7.51 5.08 -10.22
CA ASN A 169 -7.56 5.85 -11.45
C ASN A 169 -8.51 7.03 -11.27
N SER A 170 -8.02 8.19 -11.56
CA SER A 170 -8.81 9.39 -11.82
C SER A 170 -9.15 9.46 -13.30
#